data_5ea7f50373c005d1d9db4e0a3a231f28
#
_entry.id   5ea7f50373c005d1d9db4e0a3a231f28
#
_cell.length_a   1.000
_cell.length_b   1.000
_cell.length_c   1.000
_cell.angle_alpha   90.00
_cell.angle_beta   90.00
_cell.angle_gamma   90.00
#
_symmetry.space_group_name_H-M   'P 1'
#
loop_
_entity.id
_entity.type
_entity.pdbx_description
1 polymer ?
#
loop_
_entity_poly.entity_id
_entity_poly.type
_entity_poly.pdbx_seq_one_letter_code
_entity_poly.pdbx_strand_id
1 'polypeptide(L)'
;MTKKYRDLTDYLKNHNANTSGSSPTHTRIGDRSLDVYGGSYFIDDEIEAFYEHYYNKVFVKKQNEYLTEKQLSDGRSPIAVDLDFRYSLDITERQHTLEYCQDLVITYLEEIEKMFNFTQNTEFPVYVMEKPNINTVKEKGIVKDGIH
;
A
#
# COMPACT_ATOMS: atom_id res chain seq x y z
N MET A 1 -29.07 9.06 4.50
CA MET A 1 -28.58 7.79 5.07
C MET A 1 -27.70 8.13 6.28
N THR A 2 -28.05 7.66 7.45
CA THR A 2 -27.22 7.76 8.65
C THR A 2 -25.94 6.95 8.40
N LYS A 3 -24.76 7.57 8.45
CA LYS A 3 -23.49 6.83 8.30
C LYS A 3 -23.43 5.77 9.38
N LYS A 4 -23.31 4.51 9.00
CA LYS A 4 -23.23 3.36 9.91
C LYS A 4 -22.02 3.45 10.84
N TYR A 5 -20.92 4.03 10.35
CA TYR A 5 -19.67 4.24 11.08
C TYR A 5 -19.29 5.72 11.12
N ARG A 6 -18.73 6.17 12.24
CA ARG A 6 -18.31 7.56 12.45
C ARG A 6 -17.02 7.90 11.68
N ASP A 7 -16.09 6.97 11.65
CA ASP A 7 -14.77 7.12 11.02
C ASP A 7 -14.11 5.75 10.77
N LEU A 8 -12.91 5.75 10.20
CA LEU A 8 -12.16 4.53 9.92
C LEU A 8 -11.88 3.70 11.18
N THR A 9 -11.61 4.35 12.32
CA THR A 9 -11.32 3.63 13.56
C THR A 9 -12.56 2.89 14.07
N ASP A 10 -13.72 3.52 13.98
CA ASP A 10 -15.00 2.92 14.33
C ASP A 10 -15.35 1.77 13.37
N TYR A 11 -15.13 1.95 12.06
CA TYR A 11 -15.26 0.90 11.07
C TYR A 11 -14.40 -0.31 11.43
N LEU A 12 -13.08 -0.10 11.63
CA LEU A 12 -12.14 -1.19 11.92
C LEU A 12 -12.45 -1.93 13.24
N LYS A 13 -12.95 -1.25 14.25
CA LYS A 13 -13.40 -1.91 15.50
C LYS A 13 -14.51 -2.92 15.25
N ASN A 14 -15.44 -2.61 14.36
CA ASN A 14 -16.55 -3.50 14.01
C ASN A 14 -16.14 -4.64 13.07
N HIS A 15 -14.97 -4.53 12.42
CA HIS A 15 -14.42 -5.53 11.49
C HIS A 15 -13.20 -6.26 12.06
N ASN A 16 -13.05 -6.31 13.37
CA ASN A 16 -11.94 -7.01 14.01
C ASN A 16 -12.02 -8.52 13.77
N ALA A 17 -11.04 -9.09 13.09
CA ALA A 17 -11.01 -10.50 12.69
C ALA A 17 -10.98 -11.46 13.89
N ASN A 18 -10.36 -11.06 15.00
CA ASN A 18 -10.33 -11.88 16.22
C ASN A 18 -11.72 -12.02 16.86
N THR A 19 -12.56 -11.01 16.72
CA THR A 19 -13.92 -11.02 17.26
C THR A 19 -14.88 -11.78 16.36
N SER A 20 -14.72 -11.66 15.04
CA SER A 20 -15.58 -12.36 14.06
C SER A 20 -15.21 -13.82 13.86
N GLY A 21 -13.98 -14.23 14.24
CA GLY A 21 -13.44 -15.56 13.93
C GLY A 21 -13.08 -15.75 12.45
N SER A 22 -13.09 -14.67 11.66
CA SER A 22 -12.77 -14.69 10.23
C SER A 22 -11.27 -14.58 9.98
N SER A 23 -10.81 -15.13 8.87
CA SER A 23 -9.42 -14.92 8.42
C SER A 23 -9.23 -13.45 8.06
N PRO A 24 -8.20 -12.77 8.59
CA PRO A 24 -8.01 -11.36 8.33
C PRO A 24 -7.61 -11.09 6.87
N THR A 25 -8.22 -10.09 6.27
CA THR A 25 -7.86 -9.55 4.95
C THR A 25 -6.84 -8.39 5.06
N HIS A 26 -6.82 -7.71 6.21
CA HIS A 26 -5.94 -6.58 6.47
C HIS A 26 -5.30 -6.69 7.85
N THR A 27 -4.10 -6.14 7.97
CA THR A 27 -3.42 -5.90 9.25
C THR A 27 -3.07 -4.43 9.40
N ARG A 28 -3.00 -3.95 10.63
CA ARG A 28 -2.64 -2.57 10.95
C ARG A 28 -1.51 -2.54 11.94
N ILE A 29 -0.45 -1.82 11.62
CA ILE A 29 0.63 -1.54 12.58
C ILE A 29 0.14 -0.44 13.53
N GLY A 30 0.29 -0.67 14.83
CA GLY A 30 -0.05 0.32 15.84
C GLY A 30 1.05 1.38 15.97
N ASP A 31 0.63 2.61 16.22
CA ASP A 31 1.51 3.72 16.60
C ASP A 31 0.91 4.44 17.82
N ARG A 32 1.51 4.23 18.98
CA ARG A 32 1.03 4.83 20.25
C ARG A 32 1.14 6.35 20.27
N SER A 33 2.09 6.92 19.54
CA SER A 33 2.29 8.37 19.46
C SER A 33 1.14 9.08 18.74
N LEU A 34 0.46 8.35 17.84
CA LEU A 34 -0.67 8.81 17.03
C LEU A 34 -2.03 8.25 17.51
N ASP A 35 -2.07 7.58 18.66
CA ASP A 35 -3.25 6.87 19.18
C ASP A 35 -3.85 5.89 18.16
N VAL A 36 -2.98 5.23 17.40
CA VAL A 36 -3.34 4.22 16.40
C VAL A 36 -3.13 2.84 16.99
N TYR A 37 -4.21 2.09 17.14
CA TYR A 37 -4.16 0.71 17.65
C TYR A 37 -3.90 -0.26 16.51
N GLY A 38 -2.93 -1.17 16.71
CA GLY A 38 -2.68 -2.29 15.81
C GLY A 38 -3.80 -3.32 15.87
N GLY A 39 -3.87 -4.18 14.84
CA GLY A 39 -4.86 -5.25 14.81
C GLY A 39 -4.94 -5.98 13.49
N SER A 40 -5.84 -6.97 13.45
CA SER A 40 -6.18 -7.75 12.27
C SER A 40 -7.66 -7.57 11.99
N TYR A 41 -8.00 -7.33 10.72
CA TYR A 41 -9.35 -6.95 10.31
C TYR A 41 -9.81 -7.82 9.14
N PHE A 42 -11.10 -8.13 9.14
CA PHE A 42 -11.78 -8.76 8.02
C PHE A 42 -12.63 -7.71 7.32
N ILE A 43 -12.18 -7.29 6.15
CA ILE A 43 -12.82 -6.26 5.32
C ILE A 43 -13.26 -6.97 4.05
N ASP A 44 -14.55 -7.20 3.90
CA ASP A 44 -15.14 -7.92 2.77
C ASP A 44 -16.51 -7.32 2.40
N ASP A 45 -17.54 -7.55 3.21
CA ASP A 45 -18.93 -7.24 2.86
C ASP A 45 -19.26 -5.75 2.72
N GLU A 46 -18.43 -4.86 3.31
CA GLU A 46 -18.68 -3.42 3.36
C GLU A 46 -17.47 -2.62 2.83
N ILE A 47 -16.83 -3.13 1.78
CA ILE A 47 -15.59 -2.56 1.22
C ILE A 47 -15.75 -1.10 0.77
N GLU A 48 -16.91 -0.72 0.25
CA GLU A 48 -17.18 0.66 -0.17
C GLU A 48 -17.16 1.63 1.02
N ALA A 49 -17.71 1.21 2.17
CA ALA A 49 -17.63 2.01 3.39
C ALA A 49 -16.19 2.10 3.91
N PHE A 50 -15.41 1.03 3.79
CA PHE A 50 -13.99 1.05 4.08
C PHE A 50 -13.26 2.09 3.23
N TYR A 51 -13.42 2.07 1.92
CA TYR A 51 -12.76 3.01 1.01
C TYR A 51 -13.18 4.46 1.29
N GLU A 52 -14.45 4.73 1.57
CA GLU A 52 -14.92 6.08 1.94
C GLU A 52 -14.19 6.59 3.20
N HIS A 53 -14.15 5.78 4.27
CA HIS A 53 -13.53 6.16 5.53
C HIS A 53 -12.00 6.26 5.43
N TYR A 54 -11.37 5.35 4.67
CA TYR A 54 -9.94 5.37 4.42
C TYR A 54 -9.55 6.63 3.62
N TYR A 55 -10.26 6.92 2.53
CA TYR A 55 -10.06 8.12 1.73
C TYR A 55 -10.18 9.39 2.58
N ASN A 56 -11.24 9.50 3.35
CA ASN A 56 -11.45 10.66 4.23
C ASN A 56 -10.31 10.83 5.23
N LYS A 57 -9.82 9.76 5.85
CA LYS A 57 -8.73 9.81 6.81
C LYS A 57 -7.41 10.21 6.15
N VAL A 58 -7.00 9.49 5.11
CA VAL A 58 -5.67 9.60 4.51
C VAL A 58 -5.57 10.80 3.56
N PHE A 59 -6.53 10.93 2.66
CA PHE A 59 -6.43 11.91 1.57
C PHE A 59 -7.09 13.25 1.90
N VAL A 60 -8.19 13.25 2.64
CA VAL A 60 -8.88 14.51 3.03
C VAL A 60 -8.27 15.10 4.29
N LYS A 61 -8.17 14.32 5.38
CA LYS A 61 -7.65 14.79 6.66
C LYS A 61 -6.12 14.75 6.77
N LYS A 62 -5.42 14.17 5.79
CA LYS A 62 -3.95 14.02 5.75
C LYS A 62 -3.38 13.33 7.00
N GLN A 63 -4.11 12.38 7.54
CA GLN A 63 -3.69 11.59 8.70
C GLN A 63 -2.99 10.29 8.25
N ASN A 64 -1.94 9.91 8.95
CA ASN A 64 -1.24 8.67 8.67
C ASN A 64 -2.11 7.44 8.95
N GLU A 65 -1.93 6.41 8.13
CA GLU A 65 -2.53 5.09 8.33
C GLU A 65 -1.51 4.01 7.93
N TYR A 66 -1.53 2.89 8.64
CA TYR A 66 -0.56 1.80 8.47
C TYR A 66 -1.26 0.45 8.24
N LEU A 67 -2.34 0.47 7.48
CA LEU A 67 -3.03 -0.73 7.01
C LEU A 67 -2.25 -1.39 5.89
N THR A 68 -2.16 -2.71 5.95
CA THR A 68 -1.59 -3.55 4.91
C THR A 68 -2.60 -4.61 4.53
N GLU A 69 -2.90 -4.73 3.25
CA GLU A 69 -3.68 -5.82 2.72
C GLU A 69 -2.88 -7.12 2.76
N LYS A 70 -3.51 -8.21 3.14
CA LYS A 70 -2.92 -9.55 3.13
C LYS A 70 -3.27 -10.26 1.83
N GLN A 71 -2.40 -11.16 1.42
CA GLN A 71 -2.73 -12.11 0.36
C GLN A 71 -3.99 -12.89 0.74
N LEU A 72 -4.94 -12.98 -0.17
CA LEU A 72 -6.17 -13.71 0.04
C LEU A 72 -5.90 -15.22 0.15
N SER A 73 -6.73 -15.91 0.94
CA SER A 73 -6.60 -17.35 1.17
C SER A 73 -6.81 -18.21 -0.10
N ASP A 74 -7.48 -17.66 -1.10
CA ASP A 74 -7.70 -18.28 -2.42
C ASP A 74 -6.52 -18.08 -3.39
N GLY A 75 -5.42 -17.47 -2.93
CA GLY A 75 -4.21 -17.22 -3.71
C GLY A 75 -4.23 -15.94 -4.54
N ARG A 76 -5.35 -15.19 -4.57
CA ARG A 76 -5.40 -13.90 -5.26
C ARG A 76 -4.68 -12.84 -4.44
N SER A 77 -3.80 -12.07 -5.08
CA SER A 77 -3.20 -10.89 -4.51
C SER A 77 -2.67 -9.97 -5.62
N PRO A 78 -2.49 -8.67 -5.36
CA PRO A 78 -1.72 -7.83 -6.25
C PRO A 78 -0.26 -8.31 -6.32
N ILE A 79 0.38 -8.08 -7.47
CA ILE A 79 1.84 -8.22 -7.57
C ILE A 79 2.43 -6.91 -7.08
N ALA A 80 3.22 -6.99 -6.01
CA ALA A 80 3.90 -5.84 -5.44
C ALA A 80 5.40 -5.91 -5.80
N VAL A 81 5.92 -4.78 -6.29
CA VAL A 81 7.35 -4.60 -6.57
C VAL A 81 7.85 -3.47 -5.69
N ASP A 82 8.98 -3.68 -5.01
CA ASP A 82 9.61 -2.69 -4.14
C ASP A 82 11.08 -2.54 -4.54
N LEU A 83 11.45 -1.37 -5.04
CA LEU A 83 12.80 -1.04 -5.47
C LEU A 83 13.42 0.01 -4.54
N ASP A 84 14.33 -0.43 -3.71
CA ASP A 84 15.11 0.39 -2.78
C ASP A 84 16.45 0.82 -3.43
N PHE A 85 16.59 2.09 -3.75
CA PHE A 85 17.84 2.67 -4.22
C PHE A 85 18.66 3.23 -3.06
N ARG A 86 19.97 3.06 -3.13
CA ARG A 86 20.91 3.56 -2.14
C ARG A 86 22.06 4.26 -2.85
N TYR A 87 22.27 5.51 -2.51
CA TYR A 87 23.28 6.38 -3.09
C TYR A 87 24.22 6.91 -2.03
N SER A 88 25.34 7.47 -2.45
CA SER A 88 26.27 8.22 -1.60
C SER A 88 25.65 9.56 -1.14
N LEU A 89 26.22 10.16 -0.08
CA LEU A 89 25.67 11.38 0.54
C LEU A 89 25.76 12.64 -0.34
N ASP A 90 26.56 12.61 -1.40
CA ASP A 90 26.67 13.69 -2.37
C ASP A 90 25.46 13.80 -3.32
N ILE A 91 24.63 12.77 -3.39
CA ILE A 91 23.39 12.78 -4.16
C ILE A 91 22.32 13.58 -3.41
N THR A 92 21.88 14.66 -4.03
CA THR A 92 20.90 15.61 -3.45
C THR A 92 19.55 15.60 -4.13
N GLU A 93 19.43 14.90 -5.26
CA GLU A 93 18.19 14.82 -6.06
C GLU A 93 17.93 13.39 -6.53
N ARG A 94 16.71 13.14 -6.95
CA ARG A 94 16.28 11.85 -7.49
C ARG A 94 17.04 11.51 -8.75
N GLN A 95 17.49 10.26 -8.86
CA GLN A 95 18.34 9.80 -9.96
C GLN A 95 17.54 9.05 -11.05
N HIS A 96 16.32 8.63 -10.78
CA HIS A 96 15.45 8.03 -11.78
C HIS A 96 14.43 9.03 -12.33
N THR A 97 14.02 8.82 -13.56
CA THR A 97 13.07 9.64 -14.31
C THR A 97 11.74 8.91 -14.50
N LEU A 98 10.72 9.61 -14.96
CA LEU A 98 9.45 8.98 -15.36
C LEU A 98 9.66 7.95 -16.48
N GLU A 99 10.54 8.24 -17.44
CA GLU A 99 10.88 7.31 -18.53
C GLU A 99 11.50 6.01 -17.98
N TYR A 100 12.42 6.13 -17.03
CA TYR A 100 12.97 4.97 -16.34
C TYR A 100 11.89 4.13 -15.63
N CYS A 101 10.92 4.78 -14.96
CA CYS A 101 9.79 4.08 -14.35
C CYS A 101 8.93 3.35 -15.38
N GLN A 102 8.69 3.96 -16.54
CA GLN A 102 7.94 3.34 -17.65
C GLN A 102 8.68 2.11 -18.19
N ASP A 103 9.99 2.20 -18.43
CA ASP A 103 10.80 1.08 -18.90
C ASP A 103 10.82 -0.08 -17.90
N LEU A 104 10.88 0.24 -16.60
CA LEU A 104 10.75 -0.77 -15.55
C LEU A 104 9.40 -1.48 -15.60
N VAL A 105 8.30 -0.74 -15.69
CA VAL A 105 6.95 -1.32 -15.77
C VAL A 105 6.85 -2.25 -16.99
N ILE A 106 7.31 -1.82 -18.16
CA ILE A 106 7.31 -2.63 -19.38
C ILE A 106 8.11 -3.91 -19.15
N THR A 107 9.33 -3.80 -18.62
CA THR A 107 10.20 -4.95 -18.33
C THR A 107 9.53 -5.96 -17.39
N TYR A 108 8.91 -5.49 -16.30
CA TYR A 108 8.19 -6.37 -15.38
C TYR A 108 6.98 -7.03 -16.03
N LEU A 109 6.20 -6.31 -16.83
CA LEU A 109 5.05 -6.89 -17.56
C LEU A 109 5.49 -7.96 -18.55
N GLU A 110 6.56 -7.74 -19.30
CA GLU A 110 7.14 -8.73 -20.21
C GLU A 110 7.60 -10.01 -19.48
N GLU A 111 8.16 -9.89 -18.28
CA GLU A 111 8.54 -11.06 -17.48
C GLU A 111 7.31 -11.78 -16.89
N ILE A 112 6.30 -11.04 -16.47
CA ILE A 112 5.04 -11.59 -15.96
C ILE A 112 4.29 -12.36 -17.05
N GLU A 113 4.26 -11.84 -18.29
CA GLU A 113 3.64 -12.51 -19.43
C GLU A 113 4.28 -13.87 -19.76
N LYS A 114 5.57 -14.06 -19.48
CA LYS A 114 6.25 -15.35 -19.65
C LYS A 114 5.81 -16.39 -18.61
N MET A 115 5.32 -15.96 -17.47
CA MET A 115 4.93 -16.84 -16.35
C MET A 115 3.44 -17.14 -16.32
N PHE A 116 2.60 -16.26 -16.86
CA PHE A 116 1.15 -16.35 -16.79
C PHE A 116 0.51 -16.29 -18.18
N ASN A 117 -0.52 -17.09 -18.38
CA ASN A 117 -1.33 -17.06 -19.61
C ASN A 117 -2.42 -15.99 -19.47
N PHE A 118 -2.20 -14.82 -20.04
CA PHE A 118 -3.22 -13.78 -20.13
C PHE A 118 -4.10 -13.98 -21.36
N THR A 119 -5.40 -13.68 -21.21
CA THR A 119 -6.29 -13.59 -22.36
C THR A 119 -6.10 -12.25 -23.09
N GLN A 120 -6.45 -12.18 -24.37
CA GLN A 120 -6.25 -10.98 -25.20
C GLN A 120 -6.90 -9.68 -24.65
N ASN A 121 -7.84 -9.79 -23.72
CA ASN A 121 -8.56 -8.67 -23.15
C ASN A 121 -8.28 -8.51 -21.64
N THR A 122 -7.18 -9.06 -21.13
CA THR A 122 -6.81 -8.87 -19.73
C THR A 122 -6.30 -7.43 -19.54
N GLU A 123 -7.03 -6.66 -18.75
CA GLU A 123 -6.55 -5.35 -18.28
C GLU A 123 -5.66 -5.55 -17.05
N PHE A 124 -4.50 -4.92 -17.09
CA PHE A 124 -3.52 -5.01 -16.01
C PHE A 124 -3.19 -3.59 -15.52
N PRO A 125 -3.96 -3.04 -14.56
CA PRO A 125 -3.65 -1.71 -14.01
C PRO A 125 -2.35 -1.76 -13.21
N VAL A 126 -1.44 -0.83 -13.50
CA VAL A 126 -0.18 -0.67 -12.80
C VAL A 126 -0.16 0.69 -12.11
N TYR A 127 0.16 0.69 -10.82
CA TYR A 127 0.30 1.89 -10.03
C TYR A 127 1.76 2.05 -9.63
N VAL A 128 2.36 3.18 -10.00
CA VAL A 128 3.73 3.53 -9.61
C VAL A 128 3.67 4.57 -8.52
N MET A 129 4.26 4.27 -7.38
CA MET A 129 4.30 5.16 -6.22
C MET A 129 5.73 5.52 -5.88
N GLU A 130 5.99 6.78 -5.64
CA GLU A 130 7.28 7.32 -5.23
C GLU A 130 7.12 8.18 -3.98
N LYS A 131 8.17 8.23 -3.18
CA LYS A 131 8.24 9.24 -2.11
C LYS A 131 8.37 10.63 -2.73
N PRO A 132 7.77 11.69 -2.14
CA PRO A 132 7.88 13.04 -2.68
C PRO A 132 9.34 13.54 -2.74
N ASN A 133 10.20 13.07 -1.82
CA ASN A 133 11.61 13.44 -1.73
C ASN A 133 12.49 12.24 -1.43
N ILE A 134 13.76 12.30 -1.84
CA ILE A 134 14.79 11.37 -1.37
C ILE A 134 15.01 11.52 0.14
N ASN A 135 15.47 10.45 0.80
CA ASN A 135 15.66 10.42 2.25
C ASN A 135 17.14 10.24 2.61
N THR A 136 17.74 11.26 3.23
CA THR A 136 19.13 11.20 3.73
C THR A 136 19.17 10.52 5.09
N VAL A 137 19.84 9.38 5.18
CA VAL A 137 20.06 8.62 6.43
C VAL A 137 21.49 8.84 6.88
N LYS A 138 21.73 9.94 7.60
CA LYS A 138 23.08 10.39 8.01
C LYS A 138 23.85 9.34 8.81
N GLU A 139 23.20 8.65 9.73
CA GLU A 139 23.83 7.61 10.57
C GLU A 139 24.36 6.42 9.76
N LYS A 140 23.81 6.18 8.57
CA LYS A 140 24.26 5.13 7.66
C LYS A 140 25.13 5.62 6.52
N GLY A 141 25.34 6.93 6.42
CA GLY A 141 26.12 7.53 5.34
C GLY A 141 25.53 7.33 3.94
N ILE A 142 24.21 7.23 3.81
CA ILE A 142 23.52 6.96 2.55
C ILE A 142 22.33 7.88 2.31
N VAL A 143 22.00 8.04 1.04
CA VAL A 143 20.72 8.58 0.58
C VAL A 143 19.88 7.43 0.05
N LYS A 144 18.59 7.41 0.41
CA LYS A 144 17.62 6.41 -0.05
C LYS A 144 16.58 7.03 -0.93
N ASP A 145 16.21 6.31 -1.95
CA ASP A 145 15.02 6.56 -2.77
C ASP A 145 14.32 5.22 -3.06
N GLY A 146 13.12 5.24 -3.62
CA GLY A 146 12.40 4.02 -3.92
C GLY A 146 11.22 4.23 -4.84
N ILE A 147 10.90 3.16 -5.55
CA ILE A 147 9.71 3.01 -6.41
C ILE A 147 8.94 1.79 -5.92
N HIS A 148 7.63 1.95 -5.73
CA HIS A 148 6.72 0.90 -5.29
C HIS A 148 5.61 0.68 -6.31
#